data_8caf0462184e45fb277d00edac26f254
#
_entry.id   8caf0462184e45fb277d00edac26f254
#
_cell.length_a   1.000
_cell.length_b   1.000
_cell.length_c   1.000
_cell.angle_alpha   90.00
_cell.angle_beta   90.00
_cell.angle_gamma   90.00
#
_symmetry.space_group_name_H-M   'P 1'
#
loop_
_entity.id
_entity.type
_entity.pdbx_description
1 polymer ?
#
loop_
_entity_poly.entity_id
_entity_poly.type
_entity_poly.pdbx_seq_one_letter_code
_entity_poly.pdbx_strand_id
1 'polypeptide(L)'
;MTTAVLFDPSATAQVIDTFHHAFTLYKRHLEKLPAESFGQPSNLPEWKNAHVIAHVDNFSRGVLNQLEAAKLGEFRDFYEGGQDERNRRIELGALMQPEALRTRALESMTGVFEALSTADDAYLDQPTRFQGSIRRIMLACIREYGIHSVDLKKGAQPIDWTQEMVRHYIDFGEKRVPDSIKLNLQRLGGQSHVIGHGDRTIVVQGLDFDIATWLMGRNPSGQIRATAAADGVALPELLPWPKPHLLTPDEERTLAPE
;
A
#
# COMPACT_ATOMS: atom_id res chain seq x y z
N MET A 1 -17.54 18.61 -9.68
CA MET A 1 -17.90 17.24 -10.09
C MET A 1 -17.11 16.30 -9.19
N THR A 2 -17.78 15.49 -8.39
CA THR A 2 -17.10 14.48 -7.55
C THR A 2 -16.51 13.44 -8.49
N THR A 3 -15.22 13.21 -8.43
CA THR A 3 -14.54 12.16 -9.20
C THR A 3 -15.13 10.81 -8.76
N ALA A 4 -15.64 10.02 -9.70
CA ALA A 4 -16.13 8.69 -9.38
C ALA A 4 -14.94 7.83 -8.91
N VAL A 5 -15.01 7.28 -7.71
CA VAL A 5 -14.01 6.34 -7.23
C VAL A 5 -14.06 5.05 -8.04
N LEU A 6 -12.91 4.46 -8.31
CA LEU A 6 -12.82 3.17 -9.02
C LEU A 6 -12.97 1.98 -8.07
N PHE A 7 -12.60 2.16 -6.81
CA PHE A 7 -12.65 1.17 -5.76
C PHE A 7 -13.51 1.67 -4.61
N ASP A 8 -14.51 0.90 -4.21
CA ASP A 8 -15.36 1.27 -3.07
C ASP A 8 -14.75 0.78 -1.74
N PRO A 9 -14.16 1.67 -0.94
CA PRO A 9 -13.55 1.29 0.33
C PRO A 9 -14.59 0.94 1.41
N SER A 10 -15.87 1.19 1.20
CA SER A 10 -16.97 0.84 2.13
C SER A 10 -17.55 -0.55 1.84
N ALA A 11 -17.31 -1.11 0.66
CA ALA A 11 -17.78 -2.44 0.28
C ALA A 11 -16.93 -3.53 0.99
N THR A 12 -17.30 -3.93 2.18
CA THR A 12 -16.54 -4.82 3.06
C THR A 12 -16.10 -6.11 2.37
N ALA A 13 -17.00 -6.79 1.66
CA ALA A 13 -16.66 -8.02 0.96
C ALA A 13 -15.56 -7.80 -0.11
N GLN A 14 -15.64 -6.69 -0.87
CA GLN A 14 -14.64 -6.33 -1.86
C GLN A 14 -13.28 -6.01 -1.22
N VAL A 15 -13.30 -5.28 -0.10
CA VAL A 15 -12.06 -4.92 0.63
C VAL A 15 -11.38 -6.17 1.16
N ILE A 16 -12.14 -7.09 1.79
CA ILE A 16 -11.61 -8.37 2.30
C ILE A 16 -11.04 -9.22 1.17
N ASP A 17 -11.78 -9.39 0.06
CA ASP A 17 -11.32 -10.18 -1.08
C ASP A 17 -10.04 -9.60 -1.69
N THR A 18 -9.96 -8.28 -1.85
CA THR A 18 -8.78 -7.60 -2.35
C THR A 18 -7.59 -7.76 -1.39
N PHE A 19 -7.83 -7.70 -0.08
CA PHE A 19 -6.82 -7.96 0.94
C PHE A 19 -6.29 -9.40 0.86
N HIS A 20 -7.17 -10.39 0.70
CA HIS A 20 -6.79 -11.80 0.51
C HIS A 20 -5.87 -11.98 -0.71
N HIS A 21 -6.19 -11.32 -1.83
CA HIS A 21 -5.35 -11.37 -3.02
C HIS A 21 -3.97 -10.74 -2.80
N ALA A 22 -3.90 -9.57 -2.18
CA ALA A 22 -2.63 -8.89 -1.89
C ALA A 22 -1.74 -9.71 -0.94
N PHE A 23 -2.33 -10.25 0.14
CA PHE A 23 -1.64 -11.14 1.07
C PHE A 23 -1.12 -12.40 0.38
N THR A 24 -1.98 -13.10 -0.39
CA THR A 24 -1.61 -14.34 -1.10
C THR A 24 -0.51 -14.09 -2.11
N LEU A 25 -0.56 -12.96 -2.82
CA LEU A 25 0.45 -12.58 -3.79
C LEU A 25 1.83 -12.43 -3.12
N TYR A 26 1.92 -11.61 -2.06
CA TYR A 26 3.17 -11.40 -1.35
C TYR A 26 3.69 -12.70 -0.72
N LYS A 27 2.82 -13.42 0.01
CA LYS A 27 3.15 -14.71 0.66
C LYS A 27 3.76 -15.70 -0.31
N ARG A 28 3.10 -15.93 -1.46
CA ARG A 28 3.56 -16.85 -2.50
C ARG A 28 4.95 -16.53 -3.01
N HIS A 29 5.25 -15.22 -3.22
CA HIS A 29 6.56 -14.80 -3.70
C HIS A 29 7.64 -14.87 -2.62
N LEU A 30 7.30 -14.54 -1.38
CA LEU A 30 8.21 -14.66 -0.24
C LEU A 30 8.57 -16.13 0.03
N GLU A 31 7.62 -17.04 -0.03
CA GLU A 31 7.85 -18.49 0.16
C GLU A 31 8.78 -19.08 -0.92
N LYS A 32 8.67 -18.60 -2.14
CA LYS A 32 9.46 -19.09 -3.30
C LYS A 32 10.79 -18.36 -3.48
N LEU A 33 11.03 -17.25 -2.77
CA LEU A 33 12.24 -16.46 -2.94
C LEU A 33 13.46 -17.27 -2.46
N PRO A 34 14.47 -17.58 -3.30
CA PRO A 34 15.65 -18.32 -2.86
C PRO A 34 16.41 -17.59 -1.76
N ALA A 35 17.00 -18.34 -0.81
CA ALA A 35 17.72 -17.77 0.33
C ALA A 35 18.85 -16.81 -0.11
N GLU A 36 19.59 -17.16 -1.15
CA GLU A 36 20.65 -16.34 -1.73
C GLU A 36 20.14 -15.02 -2.34
N SER A 37 18.85 -14.93 -2.65
CA SER A 37 18.24 -13.71 -3.17
C SER A 37 17.97 -12.64 -2.11
N PHE A 38 17.96 -12.99 -0.82
CA PHE A 38 17.71 -12.03 0.26
C PHE A 38 18.77 -10.90 0.29
N GLY A 39 20.03 -11.25 0.05
CA GLY A 39 21.13 -10.30 -0.02
C GLY A 39 21.23 -9.50 -1.33
N GLN A 40 20.45 -9.83 -2.35
CA GLN A 40 20.49 -9.16 -3.65
C GLN A 40 19.71 -7.83 -3.62
N PRO A 41 20.08 -6.87 -4.48
CA PRO A 41 19.32 -5.62 -4.65
C PRO A 41 17.84 -5.92 -4.94
N SER A 42 16.95 -5.17 -4.29
CA SER A 42 15.51 -5.16 -4.62
C SER A 42 15.22 -4.24 -5.81
N ASN A 43 13.95 -4.03 -6.14
CA ASN A 43 13.54 -3.03 -7.11
C ASN A 43 13.43 -1.60 -6.50
N LEU A 44 13.69 -1.47 -5.19
CA LEU A 44 13.80 -0.18 -4.52
C LEU A 44 15.27 0.27 -4.45
N PRO A 45 15.57 1.55 -4.77
CA PRO A 45 16.91 2.10 -4.62
C PRO A 45 17.45 1.85 -3.20
N GLU A 46 18.74 1.51 -3.10
CA GLU A 46 19.49 1.30 -1.84
C GLU A 46 19.01 0.12 -0.97
N TRP A 47 17.85 -0.51 -1.28
CA TRP A 47 17.33 -1.64 -0.53
C TRP A 47 17.64 -2.99 -1.18
N LYS A 48 17.99 -3.96 -0.35
CA LYS A 48 18.02 -5.39 -0.70
C LYS A 48 16.64 -6.01 -0.51
N ASN A 49 16.42 -7.21 -1.06
CA ASN A 49 15.17 -7.96 -0.78
C ASN A 49 14.95 -8.16 0.72
N ALA A 50 16.01 -8.39 1.50
CA ALA A 50 15.91 -8.52 2.96
C ALA A 50 15.35 -7.26 3.64
N HIS A 51 15.67 -6.05 3.16
CA HIS A 51 15.09 -4.82 3.70
C HIS A 51 13.59 -4.71 3.41
N VAL A 52 13.16 -5.08 2.19
CA VAL A 52 11.73 -5.11 1.82
C VAL A 52 10.98 -6.09 2.71
N ILE A 53 11.53 -7.29 2.94
CA ILE A 53 10.91 -8.31 3.79
C ILE A 53 10.86 -7.85 5.26
N ALA A 54 11.96 -7.28 5.78
CA ALA A 54 12.01 -6.75 7.13
C ALA A 54 11.04 -5.57 7.34
N HIS A 55 10.85 -4.73 6.30
CA HIS A 55 9.86 -3.67 6.31
C HIS A 55 8.43 -4.23 6.41
N VAL A 56 8.09 -5.22 5.59
CA VAL A 56 6.75 -5.84 5.62
C VAL A 56 6.50 -6.57 6.94
N ASP A 57 7.49 -7.26 7.50
CA ASP A 57 7.39 -7.84 8.86
C ASP A 57 7.10 -6.75 9.90
N ASN A 58 7.88 -5.68 9.89
CA ASN A 58 7.74 -4.60 10.87
C ASN A 58 6.38 -3.86 10.72
N PHE A 59 5.92 -3.65 9.48
CA PHE A 59 4.59 -3.13 9.21
C PHE A 59 3.49 -4.05 9.77
N SER A 60 3.56 -5.35 9.47
CA SER A 60 2.58 -6.33 9.95
C SER A 60 2.51 -6.38 11.49
N ARG A 61 3.65 -6.28 12.18
CA ARG A 61 3.69 -6.17 13.65
C ARG A 61 3.05 -4.88 14.15
N GLY A 62 3.26 -3.76 13.45
CA GLY A 62 2.56 -2.51 13.74
C GLY A 62 1.04 -2.64 13.60
N VAL A 63 0.57 -3.34 12.55
CA VAL A 63 -0.86 -3.65 12.38
C VAL A 63 -1.37 -4.47 13.55
N LEU A 64 -0.72 -5.58 13.92
CA LEU A 64 -1.14 -6.40 15.05
C LEU A 64 -1.22 -5.60 16.37
N ASN A 65 -0.27 -4.69 16.61
CA ASN A 65 -0.32 -3.80 17.76
C ASN A 65 -1.55 -2.87 17.75
N GLN A 66 -1.93 -2.34 16.57
CA GLN A 66 -3.14 -1.52 16.42
C GLN A 66 -4.42 -2.32 16.64
N LEU A 67 -4.48 -3.56 16.11
CA LEU A 67 -5.64 -4.44 16.30
C LEU A 67 -5.81 -4.84 17.75
N GLU A 68 -4.71 -5.10 18.47
CA GLU A 68 -4.75 -5.39 19.91
C GLU A 68 -5.17 -4.16 20.71
N ALA A 69 -4.63 -2.97 20.37
CA ALA A 69 -5.01 -1.73 21.01
C ALA A 69 -6.53 -1.45 20.83
N ALA A 70 -7.06 -1.64 19.61
CA ALA A 70 -8.49 -1.44 19.34
C ALA A 70 -9.39 -2.37 20.19
N LYS A 71 -9.01 -3.64 20.39
CA LYS A 71 -9.74 -4.56 21.25
C LYS A 71 -9.80 -4.11 22.72
N LEU A 72 -8.78 -3.38 23.17
CA LEU A 72 -8.67 -2.86 24.53
C LEU A 72 -9.24 -1.43 24.67
N GLY A 73 -9.71 -0.83 23.59
CA GLY A 73 -10.13 0.58 23.56
C GLY A 73 -8.97 1.56 23.75
N GLU A 74 -7.75 1.16 23.40
CA GLU A 74 -6.53 1.94 23.56
C GLU A 74 -6.07 2.55 22.24
N PHE A 75 -5.32 3.65 22.33
CA PHE A 75 -4.63 4.27 21.19
C PHE A 75 -3.12 4.17 21.40
N ARG A 76 -2.43 3.43 20.54
CA ARG A 76 -0.99 3.19 20.60
C ARG A 76 -0.29 3.71 19.36
N ASP A 77 0.98 4.06 19.48
CA ASP A 77 1.80 4.37 18.32
C ASP A 77 1.94 3.13 17.42
N PHE A 78 1.92 3.35 16.11
CA PHE A 78 2.06 2.26 15.14
C PHE A 78 3.42 1.57 15.28
N TYR A 79 4.48 2.37 15.37
CA TYR A 79 5.82 1.91 15.68
C TYR A 79 6.22 2.42 17.08
N GLU A 80 6.35 1.53 18.02
CA GLU A 80 6.92 1.84 19.32
C GLU A 80 8.35 2.37 19.14
N GLY A 81 8.64 3.55 19.67
CA GLY A 81 9.90 4.27 19.45
C GLY A 81 9.96 5.10 18.16
N GLY A 82 8.85 5.21 17.42
CA GLY A 82 8.71 6.09 16.27
C GLY A 82 9.49 5.68 15.01
N GLN A 83 9.76 6.66 14.16
CA GLN A 83 10.34 6.43 12.83
C GLN A 83 11.81 5.94 12.89
N ASP A 84 12.60 6.42 13.82
CA ASP A 84 14.00 6.02 13.96
C ASP A 84 14.09 4.57 14.38
N GLU A 85 13.27 4.14 15.33
CA GLU A 85 13.22 2.75 15.76
C GLU A 85 12.67 1.84 14.64
N ARG A 86 11.68 2.30 13.86
CA ARG A 86 11.24 1.60 12.65
C ARG A 86 12.42 1.35 11.70
N ASN A 87 13.19 2.38 11.39
CA ASN A 87 14.31 2.26 10.48
C ASN A 87 15.38 1.31 11.04
N ARG A 88 15.71 1.44 12.32
CA ARG A 88 16.65 0.54 13.01
C ARG A 88 16.18 -0.93 12.94
N ARG A 89 14.90 -1.20 13.18
CA ARG A 89 14.33 -2.57 13.09
C ARG A 89 14.40 -3.14 11.67
N ILE A 90 14.24 -2.33 10.65
CA ILE A 90 14.40 -2.76 9.24
C ILE A 90 15.84 -3.16 8.98
N GLU A 91 16.81 -2.31 9.37
CA GLU A 91 18.24 -2.60 9.20
C GLU A 91 18.65 -3.89 9.93
N LEU A 92 18.25 -4.04 11.20
CA LEU A 92 18.53 -5.26 11.97
C LEU A 92 17.85 -6.50 11.38
N GLY A 93 16.62 -6.36 10.90
CA GLY A 93 15.90 -7.43 10.23
C GLY A 93 16.61 -7.88 8.95
N ALA A 94 17.12 -6.94 8.17
CA ALA A 94 17.84 -7.23 6.93
C ALA A 94 19.19 -7.98 7.16
N LEU A 95 19.72 -7.98 8.38
CA LEU A 95 20.91 -8.73 8.77
C LEU A 95 20.60 -10.16 9.27
N MET A 96 19.33 -10.51 9.42
CA MET A 96 18.95 -11.86 9.87
C MET A 96 19.30 -12.92 8.82
N GLN A 97 19.45 -14.16 9.27
CA GLN A 97 19.53 -15.30 8.36
C GLN A 97 18.24 -15.38 7.52
N PRO A 98 18.33 -15.67 6.21
CA PRO A 98 17.20 -15.63 5.29
C PRO A 98 15.96 -16.40 5.77
N GLU A 99 16.14 -17.63 6.24
CA GLU A 99 15.02 -18.46 6.69
C GLU A 99 14.38 -17.94 7.99
N ALA A 100 15.19 -17.38 8.91
CA ALA A 100 14.68 -16.77 10.13
C ALA A 100 13.84 -15.50 9.81
N LEU A 101 14.32 -14.67 8.86
CA LEU A 101 13.57 -13.50 8.42
C LEU A 101 12.28 -13.89 7.68
N ARG A 102 12.34 -14.91 6.81
CA ARG A 102 11.18 -15.46 6.10
C ARG A 102 10.11 -15.93 7.08
N THR A 103 10.49 -16.81 8.02
CA THR A 103 9.58 -17.34 9.03
C THR A 103 8.92 -16.22 9.82
N ARG A 104 9.70 -15.29 10.32
CA ARG A 104 9.24 -14.15 11.09
C ARG A 104 8.26 -13.26 10.32
N ALA A 105 8.53 -12.98 9.03
CA ALA A 105 7.64 -12.19 8.19
C ALA A 105 6.34 -12.95 7.88
N LEU A 106 6.42 -14.23 7.59
CA LEU A 106 5.24 -15.07 7.36
C LEU A 106 4.35 -15.17 8.61
N GLU A 107 4.93 -15.31 9.80
CA GLU A 107 4.20 -15.34 11.07
C GLU A 107 3.43 -14.05 11.31
N SER A 108 4.08 -12.88 11.21
CA SER A 108 3.43 -11.60 11.44
C SER A 108 2.35 -11.29 10.40
N MET A 109 2.60 -11.59 9.12
CA MET A 109 1.61 -11.43 8.06
C MET A 109 0.41 -12.37 8.22
N THR A 110 0.64 -13.63 8.61
CA THR A 110 -0.42 -14.61 8.85
C THR A 110 -1.29 -14.17 10.02
N GLY A 111 -0.70 -13.67 11.10
CA GLY A 111 -1.47 -13.11 12.22
C GLY A 111 -2.38 -11.94 11.79
N VAL A 112 -1.91 -11.05 10.92
CA VAL A 112 -2.75 -9.98 10.34
C VAL A 112 -3.86 -10.58 9.48
N PHE A 113 -3.55 -11.58 8.65
CA PHE A 113 -4.53 -12.23 7.79
C PHE A 113 -5.64 -12.91 8.60
N GLU A 114 -5.29 -13.68 9.62
CA GLU A 114 -6.25 -14.36 10.51
C GLU A 114 -7.14 -13.36 11.24
N ALA A 115 -6.60 -12.23 11.69
CA ALA A 115 -7.36 -11.22 12.42
C ALA A 115 -8.34 -10.44 11.53
N LEU A 116 -8.05 -10.28 10.21
CA LEU A 116 -8.83 -9.43 9.32
C LEU A 116 -9.67 -10.18 8.29
N SER A 117 -9.38 -11.46 7.99
CA SER A 117 -10.01 -12.18 6.87
C SER A 117 -11.50 -12.44 7.01
N THR A 118 -12.05 -12.39 8.22
CA THR A 118 -13.47 -12.60 8.52
C THR A 118 -14.10 -11.41 9.25
N ALA A 119 -13.47 -10.24 9.16
CA ALA A 119 -13.91 -9.03 9.85
C ALA A 119 -15.27 -8.56 9.29
N ASP A 120 -16.16 -8.16 10.18
CA ASP A 120 -17.41 -7.49 9.84
C ASP A 120 -17.26 -5.95 9.86
N ASP A 121 -18.32 -5.26 9.47
CA ASP A 121 -18.33 -3.80 9.44
C ASP A 121 -18.07 -3.19 10.82
N ALA A 122 -18.67 -3.75 11.87
CA ALA A 122 -18.54 -3.23 13.23
C ALA A 122 -17.09 -3.31 13.71
N TYR A 123 -16.39 -4.40 13.40
CA TYR A 123 -14.97 -4.54 13.71
C TYR A 123 -14.10 -3.63 12.86
N LEU A 124 -14.37 -3.56 11.56
CA LEU A 124 -13.59 -2.72 10.63
C LEU A 124 -13.70 -1.22 10.92
N ASP A 125 -14.82 -0.79 11.48
CA ASP A 125 -15.06 0.63 11.79
C ASP A 125 -14.54 1.04 13.18
N GLN A 126 -13.98 0.09 13.96
CA GLN A 126 -13.33 0.43 15.23
C GLN A 126 -12.18 1.44 15.02
N PRO A 127 -12.09 2.46 15.90
CA PRO A 127 -11.08 3.49 15.78
C PRO A 127 -9.69 2.96 16.12
N THR A 128 -8.68 3.48 15.42
CA THR A 128 -7.27 3.20 15.66
C THR A 128 -6.46 4.48 15.49
N ARG A 129 -5.39 4.67 16.29
CA ARG A 129 -4.52 5.85 16.15
C ARG A 129 -3.91 5.95 14.74
N PHE A 130 -3.43 4.85 14.21
CA PHE A 130 -2.89 4.78 12.85
C PHE A 130 -4.02 4.58 11.84
N GLN A 131 -4.10 5.44 10.84
CA GLN A 131 -5.11 5.46 9.76
C GLN A 131 -6.53 5.82 10.20
N GLY A 132 -6.85 5.89 11.49
CA GLY A 132 -8.15 6.30 12.02
C GLY A 132 -9.19 5.19 12.14
N SER A 133 -9.02 4.04 11.47
CA SER A 133 -9.88 2.85 11.66
C SER A 133 -9.20 1.57 11.17
N ILE A 134 -9.67 0.41 11.62
CA ILE A 134 -9.21 -0.91 11.17
C ILE A 134 -9.44 -1.07 9.67
N ARG A 135 -10.55 -0.60 9.12
CA ARG A 135 -10.83 -0.60 7.67
C ARG A 135 -9.72 0.09 6.88
N ARG A 136 -9.28 1.25 7.31
CA ARG A 136 -8.20 1.99 6.65
C ARG A 136 -6.84 1.32 6.84
N ILE A 137 -6.63 0.60 7.94
CA ILE A 137 -5.46 -0.27 8.13
C ILE A 137 -5.49 -1.41 7.11
N MET A 138 -6.64 -2.07 6.89
CA MET A 138 -6.77 -3.12 5.87
C MET A 138 -6.46 -2.59 4.46
N LEU A 139 -6.94 -1.39 4.11
CA LEU A 139 -6.58 -0.73 2.86
C LEU A 139 -5.06 -0.42 2.77
N ALA A 140 -4.41 -0.11 3.88
CA ALA A 140 -2.96 0.02 3.92
C ALA A 140 -2.27 -1.33 3.71
N CYS A 141 -2.78 -2.43 4.30
CA CYS A 141 -2.25 -3.78 4.07
C CYS A 141 -2.33 -4.18 2.58
N ILE A 142 -3.42 -3.86 1.88
CA ILE A 142 -3.56 -4.11 0.43
C ILE A 142 -2.40 -3.43 -0.32
N ARG A 143 -2.07 -2.18 0.01
CA ARG A 143 -0.97 -1.45 -0.61
C ARG A 143 0.39 -2.03 -0.23
N GLU A 144 0.63 -2.25 1.05
CA GLU A 144 1.93 -2.73 1.54
C GLU A 144 2.27 -4.12 0.99
N TYR A 145 1.34 -5.06 1.04
CA TYR A 145 1.59 -6.40 0.50
C TYR A 145 1.65 -6.41 -1.03
N GLY A 146 0.70 -5.74 -1.70
CA GLY A 146 0.64 -5.75 -3.14
C GLY A 146 1.81 -5.00 -3.81
N ILE A 147 2.15 -3.80 -3.32
CA ILE A 147 3.24 -3.00 -3.91
C ILE A 147 4.60 -3.64 -3.59
N HIS A 148 4.83 -4.05 -2.35
CA HIS A 148 6.10 -4.67 -1.98
C HIS A 148 6.30 -6.08 -2.56
N SER A 149 5.23 -6.74 -3.07
CA SER A 149 5.40 -7.98 -3.84
C SER A 149 6.17 -7.75 -5.14
N VAL A 150 6.01 -6.59 -5.79
CA VAL A 150 6.76 -6.22 -7.01
C VAL A 150 8.10 -5.53 -6.70
N ASP A 151 8.31 -5.10 -5.47
CA ASP A 151 9.62 -4.56 -5.05
C ASP A 151 10.64 -5.67 -4.79
N LEU A 152 10.21 -6.89 -4.50
CA LEU A 152 11.10 -8.05 -4.42
C LEU A 152 11.65 -8.37 -5.82
N LYS A 153 12.97 -8.31 -5.99
CA LYS A 153 13.58 -8.77 -7.23
C LYS A 153 13.36 -10.27 -7.39
N LYS A 154 12.80 -10.70 -8.52
CA LYS A 154 12.20 -12.03 -8.75
C LYS A 154 10.86 -12.26 -8.01
N GLY A 155 10.22 -11.20 -7.54
CA GLY A 155 8.88 -11.21 -6.99
C GLY A 155 7.79 -11.19 -8.06
N ALA A 156 6.61 -10.66 -7.68
CA ALA A 156 5.49 -10.42 -8.59
C ALA A 156 5.84 -9.36 -9.64
N GLN A 157 5.03 -9.32 -10.69
CA GLN A 157 5.01 -8.23 -11.66
C GLN A 157 3.71 -7.43 -11.48
N PRO A 158 3.64 -6.16 -11.89
CA PRO A 158 2.41 -5.36 -11.78
C PRO A 158 1.19 -6.01 -12.46
N ILE A 159 1.39 -6.82 -13.49
CA ILE A 159 0.32 -7.59 -14.17
C ILE A 159 -0.29 -8.68 -13.27
N ASP A 160 0.37 -9.07 -12.19
CA ASP A 160 -0.15 -10.05 -11.23
C ASP A 160 -1.16 -9.42 -10.24
N TRP A 161 -1.28 -8.09 -10.21
CA TRP A 161 -2.27 -7.40 -9.40
C TRP A 161 -3.67 -7.65 -9.97
N THR A 162 -4.65 -7.88 -9.10
CA THR A 162 -6.05 -7.94 -9.52
C THR A 162 -6.54 -6.56 -9.97
N GLN A 163 -7.64 -6.53 -10.73
CA GLN A 163 -8.24 -5.26 -11.16
C GLN A 163 -8.65 -4.39 -9.95
N GLU A 164 -9.10 -5.01 -8.86
CA GLU A 164 -9.48 -4.29 -7.65
C GLU A 164 -8.26 -3.66 -6.94
N MET A 165 -7.12 -4.36 -6.89
CA MET A 165 -5.88 -3.78 -6.41
C MET A 165 -5.46 -2.59 -7.28
N VAL A 166 -5.51 -2.73 -8.59
CA VAL A 166 -5.16 -1.65 -9.54
C VAL A 166 -6.08 -0.43 -9.35
N ARG A 167 -7.39 -0.63 -9.23
CA ARG A 167 -8.36 0.43 -8.96
C ARG A 167 -8.06 1.16 -7.65
N HIS A 168 -7.82 0.40 -6.57
CA HIS A 168 -7.43 0.95 -5.28
C HIS A 168 -6.13 1.78 -5.35
N TYR A 169 -5.14 1.33 -6.12
CA TYR A 169 -3.88 2.05 -6.28
C TYR A 169 -4.05 3.33 -7.09
N ILE A 170 -4.90 3.32 -8.13
CA ILE A 170 -5.21 4.53 -8.90
C ILE A 170 -5.89 5.56 -8.01
N ASP A 171 -6.94 5.18 -7.27
CA ASP A 171 -7.65 6.09 -6.36
C ASP A 171 -6.73 6.62 -5.24
N PHE A 172 -5.88 5.76 -4.66
CA PHE A 172 -4.90 6.21 -3.67
C PHE A 172 -3.85 7.14 -4.29
N GLY A 173 -3.46 6.89 -5.54
CA GLY A 173 -2.47 7.67 -6.29
C GLY A 173 -2.90 9.12 -6.53
N GLU A 174 -4.20 9.44 -6.48
CA GLU A 174 -4.70 10.82 -6.54
C GLU A 174 -4.02 11.74 -5.52
N LYS A 175 -3.73 11.23 -4.32
CA LYS A 175 -3.04 11.98 -3.25
C LYS A 175 -1.61 12.40 -3.60
N ARG A 176 -1.07 11.88 -4.70
CA ARG A 176 0.26 12.19 -5.19
C ARG A 176 0.25 13.11 -6.42
N VAL A 177 -0.95 13.46 -6.90
CA VAL A 177 -1.09 14.41 -8.00
C VAL A 177 -0.89 15.83 -7.45
N PRO A 178 0.03 16.63 -8.02
CA PRO A 178 0.18 18.04 -7.63
C PRO A 178 -1.12 18.85 -7.77
N ASP A 179 -1.38 19.75 -6.85
CA ASP A 179 -2.61 20.56 -6.82
C ASP A 179 -2.83 21.40 -8.10
N SER A 180 -1.75 21.74 -8.83
CA SER A 180 -1.80 22.55 -10.06
C SER A 180 -2.27 21.78 -11.29
N ILE A 181 -2.37 20.45 -11.22
CA ILE A 181 -2.74 19.60 -12.36
C ILE A 181 -3.90 18.66 -12.02
N LYS A 182 -4.57 18.21 -13.07
CA LYS A 182 -5.43 17.03 -13.05
C LYS A 182 -5.00 16.07 -14.14
N LEU A 183 -5.11 14.80 -13.87
CA LEU A 183 -4.74 13.73 -14.78
C LEU A 183 -6.01 13.12 -15.36
N ASN A 184 -6.11 13.11 -16.69
CA ASN A 184 -7.12 12.32 -17.39
C ASN A 184 -6.47 11.00 -17.79
N LEU A 185 -6.73 9.96 -17.03
CA LEU A 185 -6.19 8.61 -17.24
C LEU A 185 -6.98 7.91 -18.34
N GLN A 186 -6.40 7.81 -19.54
CA GLN A 186 -6.95 7.03 -20.64
C GLN A 186 -6.42 5.60 -20.56
N ARG A 187 -7.14 4.77 -19.83
CA ARG A 187 -6.78 3.40 -19.54
C ARG A 187 -7.08 2.51 -20.74
N LEU A 188 -6.08 1.85 -21.27
CA LEU A 188 -6.25 0.89 -22.37
C LEU A 188 -6.99 -0.35 -21.82
N GLY A 189 -8.20 -0.58 -22.35
CA GLY A 189 -9.10 -1.63 -21.87
C GLY A 189 -10.11 -1.20 -20.81
N GLY A 190 -10.10 0.09 -20.39
CA GLY A 190 -11.03 0.65 -19.41
C GLY A 190 -11.62 2.01 -19.82
N GLN A 191 -12.53 2.52 -19.01
CA GLN A 191 -13.05 3.87 -19.19
C GLN A 191 -12.02 4.92 -18.73
N SER A 192 -12.05 6.11 -19.34
CA SER A 192 -11.27 7.25 -18.87
C SER A 192 -11.64 7.61 -17.43
N HIS A 193 -10.63 7.95 -16.64
CA HIS A 193 -10.79 8.34 -15.24
C HIS A 193 -9.97 9.59 -14.94
N VAL A 194 -10.57 10.54 -14.22
CA VAL A 194 -9.91 11.82 -13.89
C VAL A 194 -9.56 11.81 -12.40
N ILE A 195 -8.31 12.13 -12.06
CA ILE A 195 -7.82 12.31 -10.69
C ILE A 195 -7.11 13.67 -10.56
N GLY A 196 -7.12 14.25 -9.36
CA GLY A 196 -6.61 15.59 -9.09
C GLY A 196 -7.57 16.70 -9.50
N HIS A 197 -7.29 17.93 -9.10
CA HIS A 197 -8.25 19.06 -9.17
C HIS A 197 -7.70 20.31 -9.87
N GLY A 198 -6.44 20.29 -10.31
CA GLY A 198 -5.79 21.46 -10.91
C GLY A 198 -6.38 21.90 -12.25
N ASP A 199 -6.10 23.13 -12.66
CA ASP A 199 -6.62 23.71 -13.88
C ASP A 199 -5.95 23.14 -15.14
N ARG A 200 -4.67 22.74 -15.04
CA ARG A 200 -3.94 22.14 -16.15
C ARG A 200 -4.24 20.65 -16.26
N THR A 201 -4.83 20.26 -17.39
CA THR A 201 -5.10 18.84 -17.68
C THR A 201 -3.93 18.20 -18.39
N ILE A 202 -3.47 17.04 -17.89
CA ILE A 202 -2.53 16.17 -18.58
C ILE A 202 -3.24 14.83 -18.83
N VAL A 203 -3.25 14.40 -20.09
CA VAL A 203 -3.77 13.09 -20.47
C VAL A 203 -2.64 12.07 -20.30
N VAL A 204 -2.90 11.00 -19.57
CA VAL A 204 -1.97 9.89 -19.36
C VAL A 204 -2.57 8.62 -19.94
N GLN A 205 -1.88 8.03 -20.92
CA GLN A 205 -2.31 6.81 -21.61
C GLN A 205 -1.41 5.63 -21.26
N GLY A 206 -2.01 4.48 -20.98
CA GLY A 206 -1.29 3.23 -20.69
C GLY A 206 -2.22 2.12 -20.26
N LEU A 207 -1.65 0.94 -20.02
CA LEU A 207 -2.39 -0.14 -19.38
C LEU A 207 -2.65 0.22 -17.92
N ASP A 208 -3.75 -0.25 -17.36
CA ASP A 208 -4.20 0.06 -16.00
C ASP A 208 -3.10 -0.21 -14.94
N PHE A 209 -2.48 -1.38 -15.02
CA PHE A 209 -1.41 -1.76 -14.08
C PHE A 209 -0.14 -0.92 -14.25
N ASP A 210 0.19 -0.45 -15.47
CA ASP A 210 1.34 0.45 -15.69
C ASP A 210 1.07 1.84 -15.11
N ILE A 211 -0.15 2.37 -15.32
CA ILE A 211 -0.57 3.64 -14.71
C ILE A 211 -0.54 3.53 -13.17
N ALA A 212 -1.10 2.44 -12.60
CA ALA A 212 -1.05 2.20 -11.17
C ALA A 212 0.39 2.09 -10.66
N THR A 213 1.26 1.39 -11.39
CA THR A 213 2.69 1.23 -11.05
C THR A 213 3.38 2.60 -10.97
N TRP A 214 3.18 3.46 -11.95
CA TRP A 214 3.72 4.82 -11.95
C TRP A 214 3.16 5.65 -10.80
N LEU A 215 1.84 5.65 -10.58
CA LEU A 215 1.21 6.36 -9.48
C LEU A 215 1.74 5.88 -8.11
N MET A 216 2.11 4.61 -7.98
CA MET A 216 2.74 4.07 -6.79
C MET A 216 4.26 4.34 -6.72
N GLY A 217 4.82 5.12 -7.66
CA GLY A 217 6.21 5.53 -7.66
C GLY A 217 7.18 4.42 -8.06
N ARG A 218 6.71 3.46 -8.85
CA ARG A 218 7.52 2.38 -9.41
C ARG A 218 7.65 2.56 -10.91
N ASN A 219 8.67 1.91 -11.50
CA ASN A 219 8.86 1.94 -12.94
C ASN A 219 7.87 0.99 -13.61
N PRO A 220 6.99 1.48 -14.50
CA PRO A 220 6.08 0.63 -15.25
C PRO A 220 6.85 -0.30 -16.19
N SER A 221 6.30 -1.48 -16.46
CA SER A 221 6.88 -2.45 -17.41
C SER A 221 6.56 -2.07 -18.86
N GLY A 222 5.41 -1.43 -19.08
CA GLY A 222 4.94 -0.97 -20.39
C GLY A 222 5.17 0.52 -20.62
N GLN A 223 4.73 0.99 -21.78
CA GLN A 223 4.82 2.40 -22.13
C GLN A 223 3.65 3.18 -21.55
N ILE A 224 3.96 4.23 -20.78
CA ILE A 224 3.02 5.28 -20.42
C ILE A 224 3.37 6.55 -21.21
N ARG A 225 2.36 7.19 -21.74
CA ARG A 225 2.51 8.45 -22.50
C ARG A 225 1.71 9.54 -21.86
N ALA A 226 2.29 10.73 -21.76
CA ALA A 226 1.60 11.94 -21.33
C ALA A 226 1.46 12.92 -22.48
N THR A 227 0.32 13.60 -22.55
CA THR A 227 0.06 14.69 -23.50
C THR A 227 -0.67 15.83 -22.82
N ALA A 228 -0.40 17.07 -23.25
CA ALA A 228 -1.12 18.25 -22.81
C ALA A 228 -1.43 19.11 -24.06
N ALA A 229 -2.70 19.47 -24.26
CA ALA A 229 -3.14 20.29 -25.40
C ALA A 229 -2.73 19.73 -26.76
N ALA A 230 -2.60 18.58 -27.08
CA ALA A 230 -2.17 17.93 -28.34
C ALA A 230 -0.66 17.69 -28.49
N ASP A 231 0.17 18.24 -27.59
CA ASP A 231 1.61 18.01 -27.61
C ASP A 231 2.01 16.92 -26.61
N GLY A 232 3.00 16.10 -26.96
CA GLY A 232 3.65 15.17 -26.05
C GLY A 232 4.39 15.92 -24.95
N VAL A 233 4.20 15.52 -23.70
CA VAL A 233 4.90 16.07 -22.55
C VAL A 233 5.51 14.95 -21.72
N ALA A 234 6.49 15.27 -20.89
CA ALA A 234 6.98 14.33 -19.89
C ALA A 234 5.87 13.99 -18.89
N LEU A 235 5.89 12.77 -18.35
CA LEU A 235 5.06 12.41 -17.20
C LEU A 235 5.34 13.41 -16.07
N PRO A 236 4.29 13.93 -15.41
CA PRO A 236 4.50 14.86 -14.31
C PRO A 236 5.19 14.17 -13.13
N GLU A 237 6.02 14.94 -12.44
CA GLU A 237 6.56 14.49 -11.15
C GLU A 237 5.42 14.40 -10.14
N LEU A 238 5.34 13.27 -9.45
CA LEU A 238 4.35 13.03 -8.43
C LEU A 238 4.85 13.55 -7.07
N LEU A 239 3.94 14.01 -6.24
CA LEU A 239 4.24 14.36 -4.85
C LEU A 239 4.83 13.15 -4.10
N PRO A 240 5.62 13.39 -3.04
CA PRO A 240 6.10 12.33 -2.16
C PRO A 240 4.94 11.46 -1.64
N TRP A 241 5.27 10.27 -1.17
CA TRP A 241 4.29 9.38 -0.56
C TRP A 241 3.55 10.08 0.59
N PRO A 242 2.23 10.06 0.64
CA PRO A 242 1.47 10.78 1.65
C PRO A 242 1.76 10.21 3.04
N LYS A 243 1.87 11.11 4.02
CA LYS A 243 1.98 10.68 5.42
C LYS A 243 0.73 9.92 5.84
N PRO A 244 0.85 8.89 6.68
CA PRO A 244 -0.31 8.22 7.23
C PRO A 244 -1.17 9.19 8.03
N HIS A 245 -2.49 9.01 7.98
CA HIS A 245 -3.38 9.70 8.90
C HIS A 245 -3.14 9.17 10.32
N LEU A 246 -2.99 10.07 11.27
CA LEU A 246 -2.90 9.75 12.69
C LEU A 246 -4.00 10.51 13.41
N LEU A 247 -4.73 9.86 14.31
CA LEU A 247 -5.68 10.55 15.17
C LEU A 247 -4.94 11.54 16.08
N THR A 248 -5.53 12.70 16.24
CA THR A 248 -5.07 13.68 17.22
C THR A 248 -5.49 13.28 18.63
N PRO A 249 -4.84 13.75 19.69
CA PRO A 249 -5.25 13.48 21.07
C PRO A 249 -6.70 13.88 21.39
N ASP A 250 -7.25 14.89 20.70
CA ASP A 250 -8.64 15.32 20.87
C ASP A 250 -9.62 14.32 20.24
N GLU A 251 -9.31 13.82 19.04
CA GLU A 251 -10.10 12.78 18.38
C GLU A 251 -10.06 11.48 19.19
N GLU A 252 -8.89 11.10 19.73
CA GLU A 252 -8.74 9.92 20.58
C GLU A 252 -9.62 10.02 21.84
N ARG A 253 -9.66 11.19 22.51
CA ARG A 253 -10.54 11.41 23.68
C ARG A 253 -12.02 11.32 23.34
N THR A 254 -12.40 11.76 22.14
CA THR A 254 -13.80 11.70 21.68
C THR A 254 -14.23 10.28 21.32
N LEU A 255 -13.30 9.44 20.85
CA LEU A 255 -13.55 8.07 20.38
C LEU A 255 -13.27 7.01 21.46
N ALA A 256 -12.64 7.38 22.58
CA ALA A 256 -12.38 6.45 23.67
C ALA A 256 -13.72 5.94 24.26
N PRO A 257 -13.84 4.64 24.56
CA PRO A 257 -15.00 4.10 25.27
C PRO A 257 -15.09 4.73 26.67
N GLU A 258 -16.34 4.93 27.15
CA GLU A 258 -16.62 5.41 28.52
C GLU A 258 -16.19 4.38 29.58
#